data_dd588b720159768bad474d0b3f9bb202
#
_entry.id   dd588b720159768bad474d0b3f9bb202
#
_cell.length_a   1.000
_cell.length_b   1.000
_cell.length_c   1.000
_cell.angle_alpha   90.00
_cell.angle_beta   90.00
_cell.angle_gamma   90.00
#
_symmetry.space_group_name_H-M   'P 1'
#
loop_
_entity.id
_entity.type
_entity.pdbx_description
1 polymer ?
#
loop_
_entity_poly.entity_id
_entity_poly.type
_entity_poly.pdbx_seq_one_letter_code
_entity_poly.pdbx_strand_id
1 'polypeptide(L)'
;MHTESDILIIGSGVTGCSLARELSRFEASVTVLDRESDVAEGATKANSGIVHAGYDAAPGTRKAYYNVRGAAMFPALCEELGVPWRRNGSLVIALNEGDRSTLLALKERGEKNGVKRLEILERDAVLSLEPSLNPDVVCALSVPDGAIVSPYEFAFALADDAALNGVSFRFGEEVLRISVLPDGRYDVQTRGASYACRVLVNCAGASGAEIHNMLSGDKLHMVHRRGQYYLLDRSDRQPFSRTVFQCPSAMGKGVLVTPTVHGNLLIGPNAEDISDPMDTATTSAGLAEVLRKAVLTWPGLSVRTNITNFSGVRAHLTVDDFVVGPCEGCPGYFEAIGIESPGLSSAPAIGAELAGMIASFLKLPQKTSTVPYVPAPKPFHDMTLAEREEAVRSDPAYGQIICRCETVTEAEIRAAIRRPVGARSVDAVKRRTRAGMGRRQGGFCLPRVAEIIADETGMPFEEITKNGGNSFLLSGTVSSFLKEVPEHE
;
A
#
# COMPACT_ATOMS: atom_id res chain seq x y z
N MET A 1 23.32 19.28 5.09
CA MET A 1 22.45 20.47 4.96
C MET A 1 21.43 20.36 6.09
N HIS A 2 21.15 21.43 6.83
CA HIS A 2 20.14 21.40 7.90
C HIS A 2 18.84 21.99 7.36
N THR A 3 17.75 21.22 7.40
CA THR A 3 16.43 21.63 6.88
C THR A 3 15.47 21.79 8.06
N GLU A 4 14.72 22.88 8.10
CA GLU A 4 13.71 23.12 9.13
C GLU A 4 12.30 22.92 8.58
N SER A 5 11.42 22.34 9.40
CA SER A 5 9.99 22.18 9.11
C SER A 5 9.18 22.31 10.38
N ASP A 6 7.94 22.76 10.31
CA ASP A 6 7.05 22.72 11.47
C ASP A 6 6.74 21.29 11.87
N ILE A 7 6.47 20.44 10.87
CA ILE A 7 6.06 19.05 11.06
C ILE A 7 6.93 18.14 10.18
N LEU A 8 7.47 17.10 10.79
CA LEU A 8 8.22 16.05 10.11
C LEU A 8 7.50 14.70 10.28
N ILE A 9 7.20 14.03 9.18
CA ILE A 9 6.56 12.70 9.15
C ILE A 9 7.60 11.69 8.71
N ILE A 10 7.79 10.61 9.48
CA ILE A 10 8.66 9.48 9.13
C ILE A 10 7.82 8.38 8.51
N GLY A 11 8.03 8.09 7.23
CA GLY A 11 7.36 7.06 6.45
C GLY A 11 6.27 7.59 5.51
N SER A 12 6.40 7.27 4.22
CA SER A 12 5.48 7.60 3.13
C SER A 12 4.59 6.42 2.71
N GLY A 13 4.29 5.51 3.65
CA GLY A 13 3.23 4.52 3.49
C GLY A 13 1.84 5.17 3.49
N VAL A 14 0.79 4.36 3.28
CA VAL A 14 -0.60 4.87 3.20
C VAL A 14 -1.00 5.71 4.43
N THR A 15 -0.50 5.38 5.63
CA THR A 15 -0.78 6.13 6.86
C THR A 15 -0.11 7.50 6.85
N GLY A 16 1.20 7.57 6.53
CA GLY A 16 1.93 8.83 6.43
C GLY A 16 1.40 9.72 5.31
N CYS A 17 1.04 9.15 4.15
CA CYS A 17 0.42 9.90 3.05
C CYS A 17 -0.97 10.41 3.40
N SER A 18 -1.79 9.63 4.14
CA SER A 18 -3.09 10.10 4.63
C SER A 18 -2.92 11.29 5.57
N LEU A 19 -1.98 11.20 6.52
CA LEU A 19 -1.67 12.30 7.42
C LEU A 19 -1.13 13.54 6.68
N ALA A 20 -0.19 13.34 5.76
CA ALA A 20 0.40 14.43 4.97
C ALA A 20 -0.65 15.20 4.18
N ARG A 21 -1.61 14.49 3.56
CA ARG A 21 -2.75 15.09 2.86
C ARG A 21 -3.60 15.94 3.80
N GLU A 22 -3.97 15.43 4.95
CA GLU A 22 -4.80 16.18 5.90
C GLU A 22 -4.05 17.41 6.44
N LEU A 23 -2.76 17.27 6.79
CA LEU A 23 -1.93 18.40 7.24
C LEU A 23 -1.69 19.46 6.16
N SER A 24 -1.72 19.06 4.89
CA SER A 24 -1.59 20.01 3.77
C SER A 24 -2.70 21.05 3.70
N ARG A 25 -3.78 20.88 4.46
CA ARG A 25 -4.90 21.83 4.58
C ARG A 25 -4.66 22.94 5.62
N PHE A 26 -3.53 22.89 6.33
CA PHE A 26 -3.17 23.87 7.38
C PHE A 26 -1.95 24.69 6.97
N GLU A 27 -1.83 25.88 7.56
CA GLU A 27 -0.67 26.76 7.36
C GLU A 27 0.52 26.27 8.20
N ALA A 28 1.26 25.31 7.64
CA ALA A 28 2.46 24.74 8.24
C ALA A 28 3.38 24.21 7.14
N SER A 29 4.68 24.23 7.39
CA SER A 29 5.66 23.51 6.59
C SER A 29 5.68 22.05 7.01
N VAL A 30 5.38 21.13 6.08
CA VAL A 30 5.33 19.68 6.33
C VAL A 30 6.35 19.00 5.45
N THR A 31 7.20 18.17 6.03
CA THR A 31 8.14 17.31 5.29
C THR A 31 7.90 15.84 5.66
N VAL A 32 7.85 15.00 4.64
CA VAL A 32 7.77 13.52 4.78
C VAL A 32 9.13 12.94 4.41
N LEU A 33 9.71 12.17 5.31
CA LEU A 33 10.95 11.40 5.07
C LEU A 33 10.61 9.95 4.82
N ASP A 34 11.26 9.34 3.84
CA ASP A 34 11.22 7.89 3.66
C ASP A 34 12.61 7.38 3.30
N ARG A 35 12.98 6.21 3.86
CA ARG A 35 14.25 5.55 3.53
C ARG A 35 14.27 4.98 2.12
N GLU A 36 13.10 4.69 1.57
CA GLU A 36 12.93 4.13 0.23
C GLU A 36 12.99 5.23 -0.84
N SER A 37 12.99 4.83 -2.10
CA SER A 37 13.12 5.73 -3.26
C SER A 37 11.79 6.27 -3.78
N ASP A 38 10.67 5.82 -3.24
CA ASP A 38 9.33 6.18 -3.69
C ASP A 38 8.30 6.00 -2.56
N VAL A 39 7.12 6.54 -2.76
CA VAL A 39 5.95 6.35 -1.90
C VAL A 39 5.50 4.88 -1.90
N ALA A 40 4.96 4.43 -0.77
CA ALA A 40 4.31 3.12 -0.62
C ALA A 40 5.24 1.90 -0.78
N GLU A 41 6.54 2.03 -0.61
CA GLU A 41 7.51 0.95 -0.82
C GLU A 41 7.47 -0.16 0.25
N GLY A 42 6.88 0.09 1.42
CA GLY A 42 6.71 -0.91 2.48
C GLY A 42 5.47 -1.80 2.30
N ALA A 43 4.78 -2.11 3.40
CA ALA A 43 3.57 -2.95 3.43
C ALA A 43 2.43 -2.42 2.54
N THR A 44 2.43 -1.14 2.21
CA THR A 44 1.40 -0.52 1.36
C THR A 44 1.39 -1.09 -0.05
N LYS A 45 2.54 -1.40 -0.67
CA LYS A 45 2.58 -2.03 -2.01
C LYS A 45 2.30 -3.54 -1.99
N ALA A 46 2.34 -4.18 -0.82
CA ALA A 46 2.40 -5.63 -0.68
C ALA A 46 1.37 -6.15 0.33
N ASN A 47 0.10 -5.89 0.04
CA ASN A 47 -1.06 -6.37 0.81
C ASN A 47 -2.19 -6.82 -0.12
N SER A 48 -3.31 -7.25 0.45
CA SER A 48 -4.45 -7.79 -0.31
C SER A 48 -5.34 -6.73 -0.97
N GLY A 49 -5.12 -5.44 -0.75
CA GLY A 49 -5.95 -4.35 -1.29
C GLY A 49 -7.39 -4.32 -0.77
N ILE A 50 -7.64 -4.86 0.40
CA ILE A 50 -8.99 -5.01 0.96
C ILE A 50 -9.31 -3.83 1.87
N VAL A 51 -10.46 -3.19 1.61
CA VAL A 51 -11.11 -2.26 2.53
C VAL A 51 -12.07 -3.09 3.40
N HIS A 52 -11.60 -3.44 4.60
CA HIS A 52 -12.37 -4.24 5.56
C HIS A 52 -13.52 -3.43 6.15
N ALA A 53 -14.70 -4.03 6.27
CA ALA A 53 -15.88 -3.35 6.81
C ALA A 53 -15.84 -3.14 8.33
N GLY A 54 -15.01 -3.88 9.09
CA GLY A 54 -14.85 -3.71 10.54
C GLY A 54 -15.38 -4.83 11.42
N TYR A 55 -15.74 -5.98 10.85
CA TYR A 55 -16.34 -7.09 11.59
C TYR A 55 -15.34 -7.91 12.44
N ASP A 56 -14.05 -7.86 12.12
CA ASP A 56 -13.06 -8.79 12.65
C ASP A 56 -12.34 -8.29 13.91
N ALA A 57 -12.04 -6.99 14.00
CA ALA A 57 -11.35 -6.43 15.16
C ALA A 57 -12.21 -6.47 16.42
N ALA A 58 -11.57 -6.72 17.57
CA ALA A 58 -12.26 -6.78 18.86
C ALA A 58 -12.93 -5.43 19.20
N PRO A 59 -14.19 -5.42 19.66
CA PRO A 59 -14.87 -4.19 20.05
C PRO A 59 -14.10 -3.43 21.14
N GLY A 60 -14.06 -2.11 21.02
CA GLY A 60 -13.36 -1.24 21.97
C GLY A 60 -11.88 -1.02 21.67
N THR A 61 -11.28 -1.76 20.71
CA THR A 61 -9.91 -1.57 20.26
C THR A 61 -9.81 -0.39 19.29
N ARG A 62 -8.61 0.20 19.18
CA ARG A 62 -8.30 1.21 18.16
C ARG A 62 -8.38 0.62 16.74
N LYS A 63 -8.02 -0.66 16.55
CA LYS A 63 -8.23 -1.39 15.30
C LYS A 63 -9.69 -1.34 14.85
N ALA A 64 -10.64 -1.64 15.74
CA ALA A 64 -12.07 -1.59 15.44
C ALA A 64 -12.55 -0.16 15.14
N TYR A 65 -12.17 0.79 15.99
CA TYR A 65 -12.55 2.20 15.88
C TYR A 65 -12.11 2.82 14.54
N TYR A 66 -10.82 2.71 14.19
CA TYR A 66 -10.30 3.30 12.96
C TYR A 66 -10.74 2.55 11.71
N ASN A 67 -10.93 1.21 11.80
CA ASN A 67 -11.36 0.45 10.63
C ASN A 67 -12.75 0.88 10.13
N VAL A 68 -13.74 0.95 11.01
CA VAL A 68 -15.11 1.32 10.60
C VAL A 68 -15.15 2.75 10.06
N ARG A 69 -14.48 3.68 10.74
CA ARG A 69 -14.43 5.10 10.33
C ARG A 69 -13.69 5.28 9.01
N GLY A 70 -12.51 4.68 8.88
CA GLY A 70 -11.70 4.79 7.66
C GLY A 70 -12.39 4.13 6.46
N ALA A 71 -12.96 2.94 6.63
CA ALA A 71 -13.71 2.26 5.57
C ALA A 71 -14.87 3.12 5.03
N ALA A 72 -15.53 3.87 5.89
CA ALA A 72 -16.62 4.78 5.49
C ALA A 72 -16.13 5.98 4.65
N MET A 73 -14.85 6.34 4.75
CA MET A 73 -14.25 7.45 3.98
C MET A 73 -13.85 7.04 2.55
N PHE A 74 -13.59 5.76 2.30
CA PHE A 74 -13.05 5.29 1.00
C PHE A 74 -13.88 5.68 -0.21
N PRO A 75 -15.23 5.55 -0.22
CA PRO A 75 -16.01 5.90 -1.41
C PRO A 75 -15.75 7.33 -1.89
N ALA A 76 -15.86 8.30 -0.98
CA ALA A 76 -15.66 9.72 -1.30
C ALA A 76 -14.20 10.03 -1.66
N LEU A 77 -13.23 9.47 -0.92
CA LEU A 77 -11.81 9.67 -1.19
C LEU A 77 -11.39 9.07 -2.54
N CYS A 78 -11.86 7.87 -2.87
CA CYS A 78 -11.52 7.24 -4.14
C CYS A 78 -12.16 7.98 -5.33
N GLU A 79 -13.37 8.52 -5.17
CA GLU A 79 -14.03 9.36 -6.18
C GLU A 79 -13.25 10.68 -6.37
N GLU A 80 -12.95 11.40 -5.29
CA GLU A 80 -12.19 12.65 -5.32
C GLU A 80 -10.81 12.47 -5.95
N LEU A 81 -10.11 11.38 -5.58
CA LEU A 81 -8.74 11.11 -6.01
C LEU A 81 -8.63 10.30 -7.30
N GLY A 82 -9.75 9.88 -7.89
CA GLY A 82 -9.77 9.06 -9.11
C GLY A 82 -9.09 7.70 -8.93
N VAL A 83 -9.15 7.13 -7.73
CA VAL A 83 -8.50 5.85 -7.43
C VAL A 83 -9.44 4.68 -7.72
N PRO A 84 -9.00 3.66 -8.46
CA PRO A 84 -9.82 2.48 -8.72
C PRO A 84 -10.19 1.76 -7.42
N TRP A 85 -11.48 1.60 -7.18
CA TRP A 85 -12.02 0.83 -6.06
C TRP A 85 -13.32 0.14 -6.45
N ARG A 86 -13.71 -0.90 -5.72
CA ARG A 86 -14.96 -1.61 -5.96
C ARG A 86 -15.52 -2.21 -4.68
N ARG A 87 -16.77 -1.92 -4.36
CA ARG A 87 -17.52 -2.60 -3.29
C ARG A 87 -17.95 -3.96 -3.82
N ASN A 88 -17.11 -4.97 -3.65
CA ASN A 88 -17.34 -6.32 -4.14
C ASN A 88 -17.90 -7.26 -3.07
N GLY A 89 -17.95 -6.83 -1.80
CA GLY A 89 -18.34 -7.65 -0.68
C GLY A 89 -17.29 -8.70 -0.30
N SER A 90 -17.50 -9.30 0.87
CA SER A 90 -16.66 -10.38 1.37
C SER A 90 -17.50 -11.52 1.90
N LEU A 91 -16.97 -12.75 1.84
CA LEU A 91 -17.51 -13.96 2.48
C LEU A 91 -16.46 -14.52 3.42
N VAL A 92 -16.85 -14.86 4.65
CA VAL A 92 -16.03 -15.70 5.52
C VAL A 92 -16.69 -17.07 5.55
N ILE A 93 -16.04 -18.06 4.93
CA ILE A 93 -16.64 -19.39 4.73
C ILE A 93 -16.34 -20.35 5.89
N ALA A 94 -17.33 -21.18 6.26
CA ALA A 94 -17.21 -22.34 7.11
C ALA A 94 -17.17 -23.60 6.25
N LEU A 95 -16.20 -24.48 6.51
CA LEU A 95 -16.05 -25.76 5.83
C LEU A 95 -16.50 -26.96 6.70
N ASN A 96 -16.92 -26.69 7.91
CA ASN A 96 -17.48 -27.67 8.83
C ASN A 96 -18.48 -26.98 9.80
N GLU A 97 -19.38 -27.75 10.40
CA GLU A 97 -20.40 -27.20 11.32
C GLU A 97 -19.80 -26.56 12.58
N GLY A 98 -18.62 -26.98 13.01
CA GLY A 98 -17.91 -26.36 14.14
C GLY A 98 -17.53 -24.90 13.93
N ASP A 99 -17.27 -24.49 12.68
CA ASP A 99 -16.91 -23.12 12.32
C ASP A 99 -18.10 -22.16 12.38
N ARG A 100 -19.35 -22.65 12.36
CA ARG A 100 -20.57 -21.81 12.40
C ARG A 100 -20.61 -20.92 13.64
N SER A 101 -20.21 -21.44 14.79
CA SER A 101 -20.15 -20.67 16.04
C SER A 101 -19.17 -19.50 15.95
N THR A 102 -18.03 -19.69 15.27
CA THR A 102 -17.04 -18.63 15.01
C THR A 102 -17.62 -17.56 14.10
N LEU A 103 -18.35 -17.94 13.04
CA LEU A 103 -19.02 -16.96 12.16
C LEU A 103 -20.09 -16.16 12.88
N LEU A 104 -20.86 -16.78 13.78
CA LEU A 104 -21.85 -16.08 14.60
C LEU A 104 -21.15 -15.07 15.54
N ALA A 105 -20.05 -15.47 16.18
CA ALA A 105 -19.26 -14.58 17.02
C ALA A 105 -18.66 -13.39 16.22
N LEU A 106 -18.19 -13.62 14.98
CA LEU A 106 -17.72 -12.56 14.09
C LEU A 106 -18.86 -11.62 13.69
N LYS A 107 -20.05 -12.14 13.42
CA LYS A 107 -21.24 -11.34 13.13
C LYS A 107 -21.58 -10.42 14.31
N GLU A 108 -21.71 -11.00 15.52
CA GLU A 108 -22.00 -10.23 16.75
C GLU A 108 -20.93 -9.14 16.99
N ARG A 109 -19.66 -9.48 16.81
CA ARG A 109 -18.53 -8.56 16.93
C ARG A 109 -18.66 -7.40 15.95
N GLY A 110 -18.95 -7.71 14.68
CA GLY A 110 -19.15 -6.69 13.64
C GLY A 110 -20.32 -5.77 13.93
N GLU A 111 -21.44 -6.31 14.40
CA GLU A 111 -22.61 -5.52 14.82
C GLU A 111 -22.27 -4.58 15.98
N LYS A 112 -21.51 -5.05 16.99
CA LYS A 112 -21.01 -4.21 18.09
C LYS A 112 -20.06 -3.09 17.60
N ASN A 113 -19.30 -3.33 16.54
CA ASN A 113 -18.44 -2.33 15.90
C ASN A 113 -19.23 -1.35 15.01
N GLY A 114 -20.53 -1.57 14.80
CA GLY A 114 -21.39 -0.71 13.97
C GLY A 114 -21.44 -1.11 12.49
N VAL A 115 -20.91 -2.28 12.11
CA VAL A 115 -21.02 -2.83 10.76
C VAL A 115 -22.47 -3.27 10.50
N LYS A 116 -23.04 -2.83 9.39
CA LYS A 116 -24.42 -3.13 9.02
C LYS A 116 -24.48 -4.29 8.02
N ARG A 117 -25.68 -4.86 7.87
CA ARG A 117 -25.99 -5.86 6.82
C ARG A 117 -25.14 -7.14 6.89
N LEU A 118 -24.68 -7.54 8.08
CA LEU A 118 -24.03 -8.81 8.30
C LEU A 118 -25.06 -9.95 8.37
N GLU A 119 -24.87 -10.99 7.57
CA GLU A 119 -25.80 -12.10 7.47
C GLU A 119 -25.06 -13.44 7.38
N ILE A 120 -25.60 -14.49 8.04
CA ILE A 120 -25.15 -15.86 7.81
C ILE A 120 -25.96 -16.42 6.63
N LEU A 121 -25.24 -16.76 5.57
CA LEU A 121 -25.81 -17.40 4.38
C LEU A 121 -25.60 -18.91 4.47
N GLU A 122 -26.62 -19.68 4.17
CA GLU A 122 -26.53 -21.14 4.07
C GLU A 122 -25.87 -21.55 2.73
N ARG A 123 -25.41 -22.80 2.66
CA ARG A 123 -24.66 -23.38 1.55
C ARG A 123 -25.15 -23.00 0.16
N ASP A 124 -26.45 -23.18 -0.12
CA ASP A 124 -27.00 -22.99 -1.47
C ASP A 124 -26.89 -21.53 -1.90
N ALA A 125 -27.15 -20.59 -0.98
CA ALA A 125 -26.99 -19.16 -1.22
C ALA A 125 -25.52 -18.80 -1.43
N VAL A 126 -24.59 -19.36 -0.68
CA VAL A 126 -23.16 -19.15 -0.82
C VAL A 126 -22.65 -19.63 -2.19
N LEU A 127 -23.02 -20.87 -2.59
CA LEU A 127 -22.62 -21.45 -3.89
C LEU A 127 -23.28 -20.75 -5.07
N SER A 128 -24.50 -20.21 -4.91
CA SER A 128 -25.12 -19.35 -5.93
C SER A 128 -24.36 -18.05 -6.15
N LEU A 129 -23.78 -17.46 -5.07
CA LEU A 129 -22.99 -16.23 -5.14
C LEU A 129 -21.60 -16.47 -5.73
N GLU A 130 -20.95 -17.57 -5.36
CA GLU A 130 -19.58 -17.92 -5.78
C GLU A 130 -19.50 -19.40 -6.17
N PRO A 131 -19.89 -19.74 -7.43
CA PRO A 131 -19.98 -21.15 -7.88
C PRO A 131 -18.64 -21.90 -7.90
N SER A 132 -17.51 -21.18 -7.86
CA SER A 132 -16.17 -21.77 -7.84
C SER A 132 -15.71 -22.23 -6.46
N LEU A 133 -16.48 -21.93 -5.41
CA LEU A 133 -16.16 -22.36 -4.06
C LEU A 133 -16.17 -23.88 -3.91
N ASN A 134 -15.47 -24.33 -2.87
CA ASN A 134 -15.54 -25.73 -2.43
C ASN A 134 -17.02 -26.11 -2.16
N PRO A 135 -17.54 -27.16 -2.82
CA PRO A 135 -18.90 -27.62 -2.61
C PRO A 135 -19.18 -28.10 -1.17
N ASP A 136 -18.15 -28.37 -0.37
CA ASP A 136 -18.29 -28.76 1.06
C ASP A 136 -18.53 -27.55 1.98
N VAL A 137 -18.63 -26.31 1.43
CA VAL A 137 -18.98 -25.14 2.24
C VAL A 137 -20.32 -25.35 2.94
N VAL A 138 -20.35 -25.11 4.25
CA VAL A 138 -21.55 -25.28 5.09
C VAL A 138 -22.37 -24.00 5.12
N CYS A 139 -21.71 -22.88 5.41
CA CYS A 139 -22.31 -21.55 5.47
C CYS A 139 -21.23 -20.48 5.32
N ALA A 140 -21.62 -19.22 5.23
CA ALA A 140 -20.69 -18.10 5.24
C ALA A 140 -21.28 -16.88 5.96
N LEU A 141 -20.41 -16.08 6.59
CA LEU A 141 -20.73 -14.72 6.98
C LEU A 141 -20.59 -13.82 5.74
N SER A 142 -21.69 -13.24 5.29
CA SER A 142 -21.75 -12.25 4.23
C SER A 142 -21.49 -10.85 4.78
N VAL A 143 -20.57 -10.14 4.15
CA VAL A 143 -20.15 -8.76 4.50
C VAL A 143 -20.25 -7.88 3.27
N PRO A 144 -21.44 -7.37 2.91
CA PRO A 144 -21.66 -6.62 1.67
C PRO A 144 -20.88 -5.32 1.56
N ASP A 145 -20.49 -4.72 2.69
CA ASP A 145 -19.74 -3.46 2.74
C ASP A 145 -18.22 -3.62 2.58
N GLY A 146 -17.72 -4.86 2.45
CA GLY A 146 -16.35 -5.12 2.06
C GLY A 146 -16.05 -4.58 0.67
N ALA A 147 -14.85 -4.05 0.46
CA ALA A 147 -14.42 -3.51 -0.82
C ALA A 147 -12.96 -3.85 -1.13
N ILE A 148 -12.55 -3.60 -2.37
CA ILE A 148 -11.17 -3.70 -2.82
C ILE A 148 -10.74 -2.37 -3.44
N VAL A 149 -9.44 -2.05 -3.31
CA VAL A 149 -8.81 -0.84 -3.82
C VAL A 149 -7.41 -1.16 -4.30
N SER A 150 -6.83 -0.31 -5.16
CA SER A 150 -5.40 -0.35 -5.43
C SER A 150 -4.65 0.40 -4.31
N PRO A 151 -3.94 -0.28 -3.40
CA PRO A 151 -3.41 0.37 -2.19
C PRO A 151 -2.26 1.33 -2.50
N TYR A 152 -1.43 1.03 -3.49
CA TYR A 152 -0.33 1.91 -3.89
C TYR A 152 -0.83 3.10 -4.71
N GLU A 153 -1.82 2.93 -5.60
CA GLU A 153 -2.42 4.07 -6.33
C GLU A 153 -3.13 5.03 -5.37
N PHE A 154 -3.79 4.50 -4.33
CA PHE A 154 -4.37 5.31 -3.28
C PHE A 154 -3.31 6.14 -2.53
N ALA A 155 -2.19 5.51 -2.13
CA ALA A 155 -1.11 6.22 -1.47
C ALA A 155 -0.44 7.27 -2.38
N PHE A 156 -0.26 6.98 -3.68
CA PHE A 156 0.26 7.96 -4.65
C PHE A 156 -0.65 9.17 -4.81
N ALA A 157 -1.96 8.94 -4.93
CA ALA A 157 -2.91 10.04 -5.07
C ALA A 157 -2.95 10.93 -3.82
N LEU A 158 -2.89 10.34 -2.62
CA LEU A 158 -2.76 11.08 -1.35
C LEU A 158 -1.47 11.90 -1.30
N ALA A 159 -0.34 11.31 -1.71
CA ALA A 159 0.96 11.99 -1.72
C ALA A 159 1.01 13.14 -2.73
N ASP A 160 0.46 12.93 -3.93
CA ASP A 160 0.40 13.96 -4.96
C ASP A 160 -0.49 15.14 -4.54
N ASP A 161 -1.66 14.87 -3.95
CA ASP A 161 -2.53 15.93 -3.42
C ASP A 161 -1.83 16.71 -2.29
N ALA A 162 -1.13 16.01 -1.39
CA ALA A 162 -0.33 16.64 -0.35
C ALA A 162 0.78 17.53 -0.93
N ALA A 163 1.52 17.03 -1.93
CA ALA A 163 2.62 17.75 -2.57
C ALA A 163 2.14 18.98 -3.35
N LEU A 164 1.02 18.88 -4.08
CA LEU A 164 0.35 20.02 -4.73
C LEU A 164 0.01 21.13 -3.74
N ASN A 165 -0.26 20.75 -2.50
CA ASN A 165 -0.61 21.67 -1.40
C ASN A 165 0.57 21.99 -0.47
N GLY A 166 1.81 21.81 -0.94
CA GLY A 166 3.02 22.31 -0.31
C GLY A 166 3.76 21.35 0.62
N VAL A 167 3.37 20.08 0.71
CA VAL A 167 4.12 19.07 1.46
C VAL A 167 5.36 18.64 0.67
N SER A 168 6.52 18.62 1.33
CA SER A 168 7.77 18.14 0.75
C SER A 168 7.98 16.65 1.03
N PHE A 169 8.29 15.86 -0.01
CA PHE A 169 8.68 14.45 0.13
C PHE A 169 10.19 14.32 -0.10
N ARG A 170 10.87 13.63 0.81
CA ARG A 170 12.31 13.35 0.77
C ARG A 170 12.51 11.84 0.83
N PHE A 171 13.06 11.28 -0.22
CA PHE A 171 13.32 9.85 -0.39
C PHE A 171 14.81 9.55 -0.20
N GLY A 172 15.15 8.29 0.17
CA GLY A 172 16.51 7.89 0.51
C GLY A 172 16.97 8.41 1.87
N GLU A 173 16.06 8.91 2.69
CA GLU A 173 16.33 9.56 3.98
C GLU A 173 16.01 8.61 5.14
N GLU A 174 16.86 7.60 5.34
CA GLU A 174 16.77 6.69 6.47
C GLU A 174 17.09 7.40 7.77
N VAL A 175 16.14 7.41 8.72
CA VAL A 175 16.33 8.00 10.04
C VAL A 175 17.26 7.11 10.88
N LEU A 176 18.39 7.66 11.31
CA LEU A 176 19.41 6.95 12.06
C LEU A 176 19.42 7.34 13.55
N ARG A 177 19.05 8.58 13.85
CA ARG A 177 19.05 9.12 15.22
C ARG A 177 18.04 10.25 15.35
N ILE A 178 17.42 10.32 16.53
CA ILE A 178 16.56 11.42 16.93
C ILE A 178 17.04 11.95 18.28
N SER A 179 17.10 13.28 18.44
CA SER A 179 17.43 13.95 19.70
C SER A 179 16.51 15.15 19.92
N VAL A 180 16.38 15.54 21.17
CA VAL A 180 15.61 16.73 21.56
C VAL A 180 16.58 17.89 21.74
N LEU A 181 16.31 19.00 21.05
CA LEU A 181 17.07 20.25 21.14
C LEU A 181 16.73 21.01 22.44
N PRO A 182 17.62 21.93 22.90
CA PRO A 182 17.37 22.71 24.11
C PRO A 182 16.08 23.55 24.09
N ASP A 183 15.58 23.89 22.90
CA ASP A 183 14.32 24.63 22.71
C ASP A 183 13.08 23.73 22.60
N GLY A 184 13.24 22.42 22.80
CA GLY A 184 12.16 21.43 22.76
C GLY A 184 11.82 20.90 21.36
N ARG A 185 12.48 21.38 20.30
CA ARG A 185 12.34 20.83 18.96
C ARG A 185 13.06 19.49 18.84
N TYR A 186 12.72 18.72 17.80
CA TYR A 186 13.41 17.47 17.46
C TYR A 186 14.47 17.72 16.39
N ASP A 187 15.66 17.13 16.57
CA ASP A 187 16.71 17.00 15.56
C ASP A 187 16.72 15.54 15.07
N VAL A 188 16.43 15.36 13.79
CA VAL A 188 16.35 14.05 13.13
C VAL A 188 17.51 13.92 12.16
N GLN A 189 18.41 13.00 12.44
CA GLN A 189 19.58 12.71 11.62
C GLN A 189 19.29 11.53 10.71
N THR A 190 19.50 11.74 9.42
CA THR A 190 19.40 10.73 8.38
C THR A 190 20.79 10.39 7.83
N ARG A 191 20.87 9.48 6.87
CA ARG A 191 22.14 9.12 6.22
C ARG A 191 22.77 10.31 5.47
N GLY A 192 21.94 11.22 4.88
CA GLY A 192 22.41 12.30 4.00
C GLY A 192 22.23 13.71 4.56
N ALA A 193 21.39 13.91 5.58
CA ALA A 193 21.00 15.23 6.05
C ALA A 193 20.62 15.23 7.55
N SER A 194 20.32 16.44 8.08
CA SER A 194 19.62 16.59 9.35
C SER A 194 18.43 17.53 9.21
N TYR A 195 17.40 17.27 10.00
CA TYR A 195 16.11 17.97 9.96
C TYR A 195 15.73 18.42 11.36
N ALA A 196 15.32 19.70 11.53
CA ALA A 196 14.75 20.16 12.77
C ALA A 196 13.24 20.37 12.59
N CYS A 197 12.45 19.97 13.60
CA CYS A 197 11.00 20.16 13.56
C CYS A 197 10.42 20.44 14.96
N ARG A 198 9.24 21.09 14.98
CA ARG A 198 8.45 21.33 16.18
C ARG A 198 7.60 20.12 16.55
N VAL A 199 7.12 19.43 15.53
CA VAL A 199 6.34 18.18 15.67
C VAL A 199 6.98 17.10 14.83
N LEU A 200 7.20 15.95 15.45
CA LEU A 200 7.68 14.72 14.81
C LEU A 200 6.57 13.68 14.82
N VAL A 201 6.34 13.01 13.68
CA VAL A 201 5.31 11.98 13.59
C VAL A 201 5.90 10.66 13.07
N ASN A 202 5.72 9.60 13.83
CA ASN A 202 6.18 8.26 13.46
C ASN A 202 5.09 7.48 12.72
N CYS A 203 5.26 7.34 11.41
CA CYS A 203 4.46 6.49 10.52
C CYS A 203 5.34 5.43 9.83
N ALA A 204 6.43 4.99 10.48
CA ALA A 204 7.51 4.19 9.88
C ALA A 204 7.16 2.70 9.65
N GLY A 205 5.90 2.30 9.80
CA GLY A 205 5.43 0.95 9.50
C GLY A 205 6.20 -0.13 10.28
N ALA A 206 6.89 -1.03 9.58
CA ALA A 206 7.65 -2.12 10.20
C ALA A 206 8.80 -1.64 11.10
N SER A 207 9.31 -0.43 10.91
CA SER A 207 10.33 0.19 11.79
C SER A 207 9.74 1.10 12.87
N GLY A 208 8.42 1.15 13.00
CA GLY A 208 7.76 2.07 13.95
C GLY A 208 8.19 1.90 15.39
N ALA A 209 8.38 0.67 15.89
CA ALA A 209 8.86 0.42 17.24
C ALA A 209 10.33 0.84 17.42
N GLU A 210 11.17 0.70 16.39
CA GLU A 210 12.56 1.17 16.40
C GLU A 210 12.64 2.69 16.60
N ILE A 211 11.87 3.44 15.80
CA ILE A 211 11.79 4.90 15.90
C ILE A 211 11.24 5.33 17.26
N HIS A 212 10.16 4.70 17.74
CA HIS A 212 9.62 4.94 19.08
C HIS A 212 10.70 4.76 20.17
N ASN A 213 11.44 3.66 20.08
CA ASN A 213 12.47 3.30 21.05
C ASN A 213 13.68 4.24 21.07
N MET A 214 13.85 5.13 20.07
CA MET A 214 14.89 6.17 20.09
C MET A 214 14.54 7.31 21.06
N LEU A 215 13.26 7.56 21.34
CA LEU A 215 12.79 8.69 22.13
C LEU A 215 12.10 8.30 23.44
N SER A 216 11.20 7.33 23.41
CA SER A 216 10.41 6.94 24.56
C SER A 216 11.20 6.09 25.56
N GLY A 217 10.93 6.29 26.86
CA GLY A 217 11.40 5.41 27.93
C GLY A 217 10.70 4.05 27.92
N ASP A 218 9.42 4.03 27.58
CA ASP A 218 8.63 2.81 27.43
C ASP A 218 8.98 2.16 26.09
N LYS A 219 9.35 0.88 26.13
CA LYS A 219 9.83 0.19 24.94
C LYS A 219 8.71 -0.62 24.27
N LEU A 220 8.50 -0.39 22.98
CA LEU A 220 7.61 -1.19 22.16
C LEU A 220 8.37 -2.33 21.47
N HIS A 221 7.71 -3.47 21.35
CA HIS A 221 8.25 -4.63 20.65
C HIS A 221 7.33 -4.96 19.46
N MET A 222 7.96 -5.15 18.30
CA MET A 222 7.27 -5.49 17.05
C MET A 222 7.67 -6.89 16.60
N VAL A 223 6.66 -7.65 16.22
CA VAL A 223 6.82 -8.94 15.53
C VAL A 223 6.61 -8.69 14.05
N HIS A 224 7.63 -9.01 13.25
CA HIS A 224 7.55 -8.88 11.81
C HIS A 224 6.96 -10.16 11.21
N ARG A 225 5.73 -10.05 10.68
CA ARG A 225 5.01 -11.21 10.14
C ARG A 225 4.87 -11.12 8.63
N ARG A 226 5.66 -11.92 7.91
CA ARG A 226 5.65 -12.00 6.46
C ARG A 226 4.41 -12.75 5.96
N GLY A 227 3.79 -12.23 4.91
CA GLY A 227 2.71 -12.86 4.17
C GLY A 227 3.02 -12.95 2.70
N GLN A 228 2.99 -14.15 2.12
CA GLN A 228 3.37 -14.45 0.74
C GLN A 228 2.13 -14.69 -0.12
N TYR A 229 2.19 -14.27 -1.39
CA TYR A 229 1.04 -14.26 -2.30
C TYR A 229 1.39 -14.82 -3.68
N TYR A 230 0.39 -15.40 -4.32
CA TYR A 230 0.32 -15.59 -5.76
C TYR A 230 -0.57 -14.51 -6.38
N LEU A 231 -0.16 -13.99 -7.53
CA LEU A 231 -0.97 -13.11 -8.37
C LEU A 231 -1.20 -13.79 -9.73
N LEU A 232 -2.44 -14.16 -10.01
CA LEU A 232 -2.82 -14.74 -11.28
C LEU A 232 -3.13 -13.66 -12.32
N ASP A 233 -2.92 -14.00 -13.60
CA ASP A 233 -3.22 -13.13 -14.74
C ASP A 233 -4.71 -12.78 -14.80
N ARG A 234 -5.05 -11.75 -15.55
CA ARG A 234 -6.44 -11.38 -15.83
C ARG A 234 -7.14 -12.51 -16.59
N SER A 235 -8.40 -12.72 -16.33
CA SER A 235 -9.24 -13.68 -17.02
C SER A 235 -10.61 -13.06 -17.31
N ASP A 236 -11.14 -13.29 -18.50
CA ASP A 236 -12.50 -12.89 -18.88
C ASP A 236 -13.56 -13.61 -18.01
N ARG A 237 -13.20 -14.77 -17.46
CA ARG A 237 -14.02 -15.55 -16.53
C ARG A 237 -13.36 -15.55 -15.17
N GLN A 238 -13.63 -14.49 -14.39
CA GLN A 238 -13.16 -14.43 -13.01
C GLN A 238 -13.86 -15.51 -12.18
N PRO A 239 -13.10 -16.42 -11.54
CA PRO A 239 -13.71 -17.49 -10.72
C PRO A 239 -14.38 -16.95 -9.45
N PHE A 240 -13.97 -15.77 -8.99
CA PHE A 240 -14.53 -15.11 -7.82
C PHE A 240 -14.85 -13.64 -8.10
N SER A 241 -16.01 -13.21 -7.65
CA SER A 241 -16.45 -11.82 -7.71
C SER A 241 -16.19 -11.08 -6.38
N ARG A 242 -16.23 -11.82 -5.27
CA ARG A 242 -16.06 -11.34 -3.90
C ARG A 242 -14.71 -11.73 -3.32
N THR A 243 -14.34 -11.07 -2.24
CA THR A 243 -13.24 -11.53 -1.39
C THR A 243 -13.71 -12.69 -0.52
N VAL A 244 -13.04 -13.83 -0.59
CA VAL A 244 -13.37 -15.01 0.19
C VAL A 244 -12.28 -15.27 1.22
N PHE A 245 -12.65 -15.26 2.49
CA PHE A 245 -11.83 -15.65 3.63
C PHE A 245 -12.23 -17.02 4.12
N GLN A 246 -11.26 -17.79 4.60
CA GLN A 246 -11.54 -18.96 5.44
C GLN A 246 -11.89 -18.52 6.86
N CYS A 247 -12.66 -19.33 7.57
CA CYS A 247 -12.91 -19.13 8.99
C CYS A 247 -11.58 -19.01 9.76
N PRO A 248 -11.41 -18.00 10.64
CA PRO A 248 -10.20 -17.86 11.43
C PRO A 248 -9.94 -19.10 12.29
N SER A 249 -8.68 -19.49 12.39
CA SER A 249 -8.20 -20.55 13.29
C SER A 249 -7.32 -19.97 14.39
N ALA A 250 -6.83 -20.79 15.30
CA ALA A 250 -5.85 -20.41 16.31
C ALA A 250 -4.56 -19.79 15.72
N MET A 251 -4.26 -20.07 14.45
CA MET A 251 -3.14 -19.50 13.70
C MET A 251 -3.49 -18.19 12.99
N GLY A 252 -4.66 -17.59 13.27
CA GLY A 252 -5.14 -16.35 12.67
C GLY A 252 -6.00 -16.56 11.42
N LYS A 253 -6.11 -15.51 10.60
CA LYS A 253 -6.88 -15.52 9.35
C LYS A 253 -6.27 -16.52 8.37
N GLY A 254 -7.11 -17.37 7.77
CA GLY A 254 -6.67 -18.30 6.72
C GLY A 254 -6.23 -17.59 5.44
N VAL A 255 -5.79 -18.38 4.45
CA VAL A 255 -5.49 -17.90 3.10
C VAL A 255 -6.79 -17.45 2.44
N LEU A 256 -6.78 -16.27 1.85
CA LEU A 256 -7.91 -15.71 1.13
C LEU A 256 -7.73 -15.83 -0.39
N VAL A 257 -8.85 -15.72 -1.11
CA VAL A 257 -8.90 -15.54 -2.55
C VAL A 257 -9.68 -14.26 -2.82
N THR A 258 -9.10 -13.33 -3.57
CA THR A 258 -9.75 -12.04 -3.85
C THR A 258 -9.44 -11.54 -5.26
N PRO A 259 -10.43 -11.00 -6.00
CA PRO A 259 -10.14 -10.25 -7.19
C PRO A 259 -9.42 -8.93 -6.81
N THR A 260 -8.62 -8.40 -7.73
CA THR A 260 -8.09 -7.05 -7.65
C THR A 260 -8.98 -6.09 -8.46
N VAL A 261 -8.85 -4.79 -8.23
CA VAL A 261 -9.57 -3.78 -9.02
C VAL A 261 -9.20 -3.80 -10.50
N HIS A 262 -8.03 -4.31 -10.83
CA HIS A 262 -7.52 -4.43 -12.19
C HIS A 262 -7.81 -5.78 -12.85
N GLY A 263 -8.62 -6.64 -12.24
CA GLY A 263 -9.06 -7.91 -12.83
C GLY A 263 -8.09 -9.08 -12.69
N ASN A 264 -7.03 -8.95 -11.91
CA ASN A 264 -6.20 -10.07 -11.49
C ASN A 264 -6.87 -10.82 -10.31
N LEU A 265 -6.40 -12.02 -10.01
CA LEU A 265 -6.81 -12.77 -8.83
C LEU A 265 -5.62 -12.95 -7.89
N LEU A 266 -5.80 -12.57 -6.63
CA LEU A 266 -4.80 -12.68 -5.58
C LEU A 266 -5.14 -13.85 -4.66
N ILE A 267 -4.12 -14.66 -4.31
CA ILE A 267 -4.23 -15.80 -3.43
C ILE A 267 -3.15 -15.68 -2.35
N GLY A 268 -3.54 -15.76 -1.12
CA GLY A 268 -2.68 -15.54 0.05
C GLY A 268 -3.36 -14.64 1.06
N PRO A 269 -2.64 -14.15 2.07
CA PRO A 269 -1.29 -14.57 2.42
C PRO A 269 -1.25 -15.80 3.35
N ASN A 270 -0.05 -16.38 3.50
CA ASN A 270 0.28 -17.13 4.70
C ASN A 270 0.69 -16.18 5.86
N ALA A 271 1.19 -16.73 6.95
CA ALA A 271 1.70 -15.98 8.08
C ALA A 271 2.96 -16.67 8.63
N GLU A 272 4.08 -15.95 8.54
CA GLU A 272 5.40 -16.44 8.98
C GLU A 272 6.10 -15.34 9.75
N ASP A 273 6.46 -15.59 11.00
CA ASP A 273 7.23 -14.64 11.79
C ASP A 273 8.70 -14.70 11.35
N ILE A 274 9.30 -13.51 11.09
CA ILE A 274 10.65 -13.33 10.58
C ILE A 274 11.43 -12.38 11.48
N SER A 275 12.74 -12.51 11.49
CA SER A 275 13.63 -11.65 12.30
C SER A 275 14.03 -10.36 11.57
N ASP A 276 14.17 -10.40 10.24
CA ASP A 276 14.54 -9.24 9.43
C ASP A 276 13.30 -8.57 8.83
N PRO A 277 12.94 -7.34 9.26
CA PRO A 277 11.80 -6.61 8.72
C PRO A 277 11.92 -6.27 7.22
N MET A 278 13.15 -6.37 6.67
CA MET A 278 13.43 -6.08 5.27
C MET A 278 13.34 -7.33 4.38
N ASP A 279 13.24 -8.54 4.95
CA ASP A 279 13.13 -9.77 4.17
C ASP A 279 11.73 -9.89 3.56
N THR A 280 11.62 -9.42 2.32
CA THR A 280 10.43 -9.54 1.46
C THR A 280 10.57 -10.66 0.43
N ALA A 281 11.49 -11.60 0.60
CA ALA A 281 11.62 -12.75 -0.28
C ALA A 281 10.42 -13.68 -0.16
N THR A 282 10.00 -14.28 -1.26
CA THR A 282 9.07 -15.44 -1.25
C THR A 282 9.87 -16.74 -1.16
N THR A 283 9.33 -17.72 -0.45
CA THR A 283 9.96 -19.02 -0.26
C THR A 283 9.12 -20.15 -0.85
N SER A 284 9.74 -21.20 -1.33
CA SER A 284 9.03 -22.36 -1.85
C SER A 284 8.11 -23.00 -0.80
N ALA A 285 8.54 -23.03 0.45
CA ALA A 285 7.75 -23.56 1.58
C ALA A 285 6.51 -22.70 1.85
N GLY A 286 6.68 -21.37 1.93
CA GLY A 286 5.57 -20.43 2.17
C GLY A 286 4.56 -20.42 1.04
N LEU A 287 5.03 -20.43 -0.21
CA LEU A 287 4.15 -20.51 -1.38
C LEU A 287 3.42 -21.87 -1.46
N ALA A 288 4.08 -22.99 -1.13
CA ALA A 288 3.42 -24.28 -1.03
C ALA A 288 2.34 -24.31 0.07
N GLU A 289 2.58 -23.67 1.21
CA GLU A 289 1.57 -23.50 2.27
C GLU A 289 0.35 -22.72 1.77
N VAL A 290 0.56 -21.60 1.05
CA VAL A 290 -0.52 -20.81 0.45
C VAL A 290 -1.39 -21.70 -0.44
N LEU A 291 -0.80 -22.47 -1.35
CA LEU A 291 -1.55 -23.37 -2.25
C LEU A 291 -2.30 -24.44 -1.49
N ARG A 292 -1.65 -25.12 -0.54
CA ARG A 292 -2.27 -26.19 0.26
C ARG A 292 -3.52 -25.68 1.02
N LYS A 293 -3.48 -24.45 1.52
CA LYS A 293 -4.63 -23.83 2.18
C LYS A 293 -5.67 -23.31 1.20
N ALA A 294 -5.25 -22.72 0.07
CA ALA A 294 -6.16 -22.13 -0.90
C ALA A 294 -7.07 -23.16 -1.59
N VAL A 295 -6.59 -24.39 -1.84
CA VAL A 295 -7.41 -25.46 -2.42
C VAL A 295 -8.59 -25.87 -1.53
N LEU A 296 -8.54 -25.60 -0.24
CA LEU A 296 -9.69 -25.79 0.67
C LEU A 296 -10.83 -24.83 0.32
N THR A 297 -10.51 -23.63 -0.14
CA THR A 297 -11.50 -22.64 -0.61
C THR A 297 -11.91 -22.91 -2.06
N TRP A 298 -10.94 -23.25 -2.89
CA TRP A 298 -11.11 -23.41 -4.32
C TRP A 298 -10.45 -24.70 -4.84
N PRO A 299 -11.16 -25.84 -4.84
CA PRO A 299 -10.60 -27.14 -5.30
C PRO A 299 -10.11 -27.13 -6.74
N GLY A 300 -10.69 -26.30 -7.61
CA GLY A 300 -10.29 -26.13 -9.00
C GLY A 300 -9.10 -25.18 -9.23
N LEU A 301 -8.40 -24.75 -8.16
CA LEU A 301 -7.27 -23.83 -8.26
C LEU A 301 -6.18 -24.35 -9.19
N SER A 302 -5.78 -23.49 -10.14
CA SER A 302 -4.63 -23.71 -10.99
C SER A 302 -3.74 -22.47 -11.00
N VAL A 303 -2.46 -22.64 -10.71
CA VAL A 303 -1.46 -21.57 -10.77
C VAL A 303 -0.75 -21.45 -12.12
N ARG A 304 -1.25 -22.11 -13.16
CA ARG A 304 -0.67 -22.02 -14.52
C ARG A 304 -0.68 -20.60 -15.09
N THR A 305 -1.60 -19.75 -14.59
CA THR A 305 -1.71 -18.35 -14.96
C THR A 305 -1.03 -17.41 -13.96
N ASN A 306 -0.21 -17.95 -13.06
CA ASN A 306 0.57 -17.11 -12.14
C ASN A 306 1.52 -16.21 -12.93
N ILE A 307 1.47 -14.91 -12.68
CA ILE A 307 2.33 -13.93 -13.34
C ILE A 307 3.44 -13.42 -12.43
N THR A 308 3.21 -13.42 -11.11
CA THR A 308 4.22 -13.05 -10.12
C THR A 308 3.85 -13.55 -8.73
N ASN A 309 4.87 -13.64 -7.88
CA ASN A 309 4.73 -13.84 -6.44
C ASN A 309 5.34 -12.64 -5.73
N PHE A 310 4.81 -12.29 -4.58
CA PHE A 310 5.36 -11.25 -3.73
C PHE A 310 5.07 -11.53 -2.27
N SER A 311 5.72 -10.80 -1.40
CA SER A 311 5.43 -10.82 0.03
C SER A 311 5.38 -9.42 0.63
N GLY A 312 4.69 -9.30 1.75
CA GLY A 312 4.66 -8.09 2.56
C GLY A 312 4.85 -8.42 4.04
N VAL A 313 5.50 -7.51 4.76
CA VAL A 313 5.76 -7.64 6.19
C VAL A 313 4.76 -6.81 6.98
N ARG A 314 4.01 -7.46 7.87
CA ARG A 314 3.06 -6.82 8.77
C ARG A 314 3.78 -6.32 10.01
N ALA A 315 3.44 -5.12 10.44
CA ALA A 315 3.97 -4.47 11.63
C ALA A 315 3.10 -4.83 12.86
N HIS A 316 3.24 -6.06 13.38
CA HIS A 316 2.45 -6.53 14.52
C HIS A 316 3.09 -6.12 15.85
N LEU A 317 2.39 -5.30 16.66
CA LEU A 317 2.83 -4.98 18.01
C LEU A 317 2.41 -6.06 18.99
N THR A 318 3.27 -6.35 19.97
CA THR A 318 2.96 -7.33 21.03
C THR A 318 1.78 -6.94 21.92
N VAL A 319 1.40 -5.65 21.93
CA VAL A 319 0.19 -5.16 22.61
C VAL A 319 -1.09 -5.44 21.83
N ASP A 320 -0.99 -6.01 20.64
CA ASP A 320 -2.09 -6.45 19.75
C ASP A 320 -3.14 -5.37 19.43
N ASP A 321 -2.77 -4.09 19.49
CA ASP A 321 -3.62 -2.99 19.03
C ASP A 321 -2.76 -1.90 18.35
N PHE A 322 -3.42 -0.93 17.71
CA PHE A 322 -2.76 0.24 17.14
C PHE A 322 -2.35 1.22 18.24
N VAL A 323 -1.16 1.78 18.13
CA VAL A 323 -0.71 2.93 18.92
C VAL A 323 -0.86 4.16 18.04
N VAL A 324 -1.84 5.03 18.35
CA VAL A 324 -2.13 6.24 17.58
C VAL A 324 -2.34 7.41 18.54
N GLY A 325 -1.63 8.51 18.35
CA GLY A 325 -1.79 9.73 19.14
C GLY A 325 -0.46 10.29 19.66
N PRO A 326 -0.50 11.21 20.62
CA PRO A 326 0.71 11.75 21.24
C PRO A 326 1.42 10.68 22.09
N CYS A 327 2.76 10.67 22.05
CA CYS A 327 3.58 9.82 22.89
C CYS A 327 3.71 10.45 24.28
N GLU A 328 3.47 9.66 25.32
CA GLU A 328 3.58 10.13 26.72
C GLU A 328 5.05 10.49 27.04
N GLY A 329 5.25 11.60 27.71
CA GLY A 329 6.59 12.09 28.07
C GLY A 329 7.39 12.72 26.94
N CYS A 330 6.88 12.74 25.70
CA CYS A 330 7.55 13.29 24.51
C CYS A 330 6.68 14.39 23.85
N PRO A 331 6.63 15.63 24.39
CA PRO A 331 5.78 16.69 23.85
C PRO A 331 6.10 17.01 22.39
N GLY A 332 5.07 16.98 21.52
CA GLY A 332 5.24 17.22 20.07
C GLY A 332 5.65 15.98 19.28
N TYR A 333 5.79 14.81 19.92
CA TYR A 333 5.97 13.55 19.23
C TYR A 333 4.65 12.77 19.17
N PHE A 334 4.22 12.45 17.96
CA PHE A 334 2.99 11.71 17.65
C PHE A 334 3.31 10.40 16.93
N GLU A 335 2.39 9.45 17.01
CA GLU A 335 2.65 8.11 16.52
C GLU A 335 1.44 7.47 15.83
N ALA A 336 1.72 6.67 14.82
CA ALA A 336 0.83 5.70 14.21
C ALA A 336 1.61 4.39 13.99
N ILE A 337 1.73 3.58 15.02
CA ILE A 337 2.56 2.38 15.07
C ILE A 337 1.70 1.13 15.18
N GLY A 338 2.21 0.01 14.70
CA GLY A 338 1.49 -1.27 14.75
C GLY A 338 0.34 -1.33 13.75
N ILE A 339 0.39 -0.49 12.71
CA ILE A 339 -0.67 -0.38 11.72
C ILE A 339 -0.59 -1.56 10.74
N GLU A 340 -0.92 -2.75 11.24
CA GLU A 340 -1.13 -3.97 10.45
C GLU A 340 -2.58 -4.06 9.95
N SER A 341 -3.07 -5.22 9.51
CA SER A 341 -4.49 -5.39 9.15
C SER A 341 -5.41 -5.09 10.38
N PRO A 342 -6.40 -4.21 10.22
CA PRO A 342 -6.95 -3.59 9.02
C PRO A 342 -6.40 -2.18 8.65
N GLY A 343 -5.10 -1.99 8.69
CA GLY A 343 -4.42 -0.70 8.55
C GLY A 343 -4.74 0.08 7.28
N LEU A 344 -4.81 -0.58 6.11
CA LEU A 344 -5.21 0.08 4.86
C LEU A 344 -6.57 0.77 5.01
N SER A 345 -7.57 0.04 5.52
CA SER A 345 -8.92 0.57 5.75
C SER A 345 -8.94 1.69 6.79
N SER A 346 -8.01 1.65 7.76
CA SER A 346 -7.96 2.57 8.90
C SER A 346 -7.19 3.86 8.59
N ALA A 347 -6.28 3.82 7.61
CA ALA A 347 -5.33 4.90 7.34
C ALA A 347 -5.97 6.29 7.14
N PRO A 348 -7.08 6.45 6.40
CA PRO A 348 -7.72 7.76 6.25
C PRO A 348 -8.20 8.35 7.58
N ALA A 349 -8.82 7.53 8.43
CA ALA A 349 -9.31 7.99 9.74
C ALA A 349 -8.17 8.29 10.71
N ILE A 350 -7.08 7.52 10.68
CA ILE A 350 -5.87 7.79 11.46
C ILE A 350 -5.25 9.11 11.02
N GLY A 351 -5.10 9.34 9.71
CA GLY A 351 -4.54 10.57 9.16
C GLY A 351 -5.34 11.80 9.58
N ALA A 352 -6.66 11.74 9.43
CA ALA A 352 -7.55 12.85 9.80
C ALA A 352 -7.52 13.16 11.30
N GLU A 353 -7.54 12.14 12.16
CA GLU A 353 -7.52 12.34 13.61
C GLU A 353 -6.17 12.89 14.10
N LEU A 354 -5.04 12.33 13.63
CA LEU A 354 -3.72 12.84 13.95
C LEU A 354 -3.51 14.28 13.46
N ALA A 355 -3.96 14.59 12.25
CA ALA A 355 -3.88 15.98 11.74
C ALA A 355 -4.63 16.95 12.62
N GLY A 356 -5.83 16.60 13.09
CA GLY A 356 -6.60 17.40 14.04
C GLY A 356 -5.88 17.60 15.38
N MET A 357 -5.28 16.55 15.94
CA MET A 357 -4.49 16.61 17.17
C MET A 357 -3.27 17.53 17.01
N ILE A 358 -2.52 17.38 15.92
CA ILE A 358 -1.31 18.18 15.63
C ILE A 358 -1.68 19.64 15.36
N ALA A 359 -2.72 19.90 14.58
CA ALA A 359 -3.20 21.25 14.33
C ALA A 359 -3.62 21.97 15.62
N SER A 360 -4.27 21.23 16.53
CA SER A 360 -4.64 21.77 17.86
C SER A 360 -3.41 22.02 18.73
N PHE A 361 -2.43 21.12 18.75
CA PHE A 361 -1.19 21.25 19.50
C PHE A 361 -0.37 22.49 19.07
N LEU A 362 -0.22 22.68 17.76
CA LEU A 362 0.52 23.81 17.18
C LEU A 362 -0.35 25.07 16.99
N LYS A 363 -1.67 24.99 17.21
CA LYS A 363 -2.66 26.06 16.95
C LYS A 363 -2.61 26.55 15.51
N LEU A 364 -2.58 25.61 14.55
CA LEU A 364 -2.46 25.93 13.15
C LEU A 364 -3.78 26.47 12.57
N PRO A 365 -3.75 27.58 11.84
CA PRO A 365 -4.90 28.00 11.05
C PRO A 365 -5.08 27.10 9.83
N GLN A 366 -6.33 26.89 9.41
CA GLN A 366 -6.61 26.26 8.13
C GLN A 366 -6.24 27.21 6.98
N LYS A 367 -5.76 26.64 5.87
CA LYS A 367 -5.56 27.41 4.63
C LYS A 367 -6.88 27.94 4.10
N THR A 368 -6.87 29.16 3.59
CA THR A 368 -8.04 29.78 2.98
C THR A 368 -8.43 29.18 1.63
N SER A 369 -7.46 28.57 0.96
CA SER A 369 -7.65 27.83 -0.31
C SER A 369 -6.61 26.72 -0.45
N THR A 370 -6.99 25.67 -1.15
CA THR A 370 -6.10 24.56 -1.54
C THR A 370 -6.18 24.38 -3.06
N VAL A 371 -5.09 23.85 -3.63
CA VAL A 371 -5.06 23.46 -5.05
C VAL A 371 -5.88 22.16 -5.18
N PRO A 372 -6.92 22.13 -6.01
CA PRO A 372 -7.69 20.92 -6.25
C PRO A 372 -6.82 19.82 -6.88
N TYR A 373 -6.95 18.60 -6.39
CA TYR A 373 -6.31 17.46 -7.04
C TYR A 373 -7.00 17.13 -8.36
N VAL A 374 -6.20 16.93 -9.40
CA VAL A 374 -6.69 16.47 -10.69
C VAL A 374 -6.29 15.01 -10.85
N PRO A 375 -7.26 14.08 -10.90
CA PRO A 375 -6.99 12.67 -11.11
C PRO A 375 -6.20 12.40 -12.39
N ALA A 376 -5.44 11.31 -12.41
CA ALA A 376 -4.79 10.86 -13.63
C ALA A 376 -5.82 10.59 -14.73
N PRO A 377 -5.51 10.84 -16.01
CA PRO A 377 -6.39 10.51 -17.12
C PRO A 377 -6.80 9.04 -17.12
N LYS A 378 -7.97 8.73 -17.67
CA LYS A 378 -8.43 7.37 -17.88
C LYS A 378 -7.35 6.55 -18.59
N PRO A 379 -6.98 5.36 -18.09
CA PRO A 379 -5.98 4.53 -18.72
C PRO A 379 -6.32 4.21 -20.19
N PHE A 380 -5.33 4.23 -21.06
CA PHE A 380 -5.54 4.03 -22.51
C PHE A 380 -6.21 2.70 -22.83
N HIS A 381 -5.95 1.65 -22.05
CA HIS A 381 -6.59 0.35 -22.23
C HIS A 381 -8.11 0.37 -21.95
N ASP A 382 -8.59 1.28 -21.11
CA ASP A 382 -10.00 1.45 -20.77
C ASP A 382 -10.75 2.43 -21.70
N MET A 383 -10.02 3.14 -22.57
CA MET A 383 -10.57 4.08 -23.52
C MET A 383 -11.33 3.36 -24.65
N THR A 384 -12.44 3.94 -25.06
CA THR A 384 -13.12 3.57 -26.32
C THR A 384 -12.25 3.92 -27.52
N LEU A 385 -12.59 3.40 -28.71
CA LEU A 385 -11.84 3.71 -29.94
C LEU A 385 -11.81 5.22 -30.22
N ALA A 386 -12.94 5.91 -30.08
CA ALA A 386 -13.02 7.36 -30.28
C ALA A 386 -12.16 8.15 -29.27
N GLU A 387 -12.17 7.75 -28.00
CA GLU A 387 -11.31 8.36 -26.97
C GLU A 387 -9.81 8.13 -27.28
N ARG A 388 -9.42 6.95 -27.78
CA ARG A 388 -8.06 6.66 -28.21
C ARG A 388 -7.62 7.49 -29.40
N GLU A 389 -8.48 7.65 -30.40
CA GLU A 389 -8.21 8.49 -31.56
C GLU A 389 -8.00 9.96 -31.15
N GLU A 390 -8.83 10.46 -30.24
CA GLU A 390 -8.69 11.82 -29.72
C GLU A 390 -7.43 11.99 -28.88
N ALA A 391 -7.11 11.01 -28.00
CA ALA A 391 -5.88 11.02 -27.23
C ALA A 391 -4.62 11.06 -28.11
N VAL A 392 -4.56 10.22 -29.16
CA VAL A 392 -3.46 10.21 -30.14
C VAL A 392 -3.37 11.51 -30.94
N ARG A 393 -4.52 12.13 -31.25
CA ARG A 393 -4.55 13.43 -31.95
C ARG A 393 -4.03 14.56 -31.07
N SER A 394 -4.36 14.54 -29.78
CA SER A 394 -3.91 15.54 -28.80
C SER A 394 -2.44 15.39 -28.42
N ASP A 395 -1.96 14.16 -28.28
CA ASP A 395 -0.56 13.83 -28.00
C ASP A 395 -0.17 12.51 -28.72
N PRO A 396 0.71 12.60 -29.77
CA PRO A 396 1.17 11.43 -30.53
C PRO A 396 1.83 10.33 -29.68
N ALA A 397 2.31 10.63 -28.49
CA ALA A 397 2.89 9.65 -27.57
C ALA A 397 1.85 8.61 -27.09
N TYR A 398 0.55 8.90 -27.13
CA TYR A 398 -0.52 7.91 -26.92
C TYR A 398 -0.58 6.86 -28.04
N GLY A 399 -0.07 7.14 -29.23
CA GLY A 399 0.04 6.18 -30.33
C GLY A 399 1.17 5.16 -30.16
N GLN A 400 2.04 5.34 -29.18
CA GLN A 400 3.20 4.49 -28.92
C GLN A 400 2.95 3.56 -27.74
N ILE A 401 2.55 2.30 -28.02
CA ILE A 401 2.33 1.29 -26.98
C ILE A 401 3.65 0.68 -26.55
N ILE A 402 4.09 1.02 -25.33
CA ILE A 402 5.33 0.52 -24.72
C ILE A 402 5.12 -0.86 -24.06
N CYS A 403 4.10 -0.99 -23.23
CA CYS A 403 3.76 -2.26 -22.60
C CYS A 403 2.55 -2.92 -23.29
N ARG A 404 2.81 -3.95 -24.13
CA ARG A 404 1.74 -4.64 -24.88
C ARG A 404 0.85 -5.53 -24.02
N CYS A 405 1.34 -6.02 -22.85
CA CYS A 405 0.54 -6.88 -21.97
C CYS A 405 -0.57 -6.10 -21.27
N GLU A 406 -0.28 -4.85 -20.90
CA GLU A 406 -1.16 -3.97 -20.16
C GLU A 406 -1.68 -2.81 -21.02
N THR A 407 -1.26 -2.75 -22.29
CA THR A 407 -1.62 -1.69 -23.26
C THR A 407 -1.31 -0.30 -22.71
N VAL A 408 -0.10 -0.13 -22.16
CA VAL A 408 0.38 1.16 -21.63
C VAL A 408 1.18 1.90 -22.69
N THR A 409 0.86 3.17 -22.89
CA THR A 409 1.47 4.06 -23.88
C THR A 409 2.65 4.84 -23.31
N GLU A 410 3.45 5.45 -24.19
CA GLU A 410 4.52 6.35 -23.80
C GLU A 410 3.99 7.59 -23.06
N ALA A 411 2.86 8.14 -23.50
CA ALA A 411 2.23 9.31 -22.86
C ALA A 411 1.88 9.02 -21.37
N GLU A 412 1.33 7.86 -21.09
CA GLU A 412 1.00 7.47 -19.71
C GLU A 412 2.25 7.32 -18.83
N ILE A 413 3.35 6.80 -19.39
CA ILE A 413 4.63 6.68 -18.68
C ILE A 413 5.21 8.05 -18.38
N ARG A 414 5.25 8.96 -19.37
CA ARG A 414 5.70 10.34 -19.19
C ARG A 414 4.84 11.08 -18.17
N ALA A 415 3.52 10.92 -18.22
CA ALA A 415 2.61 11.50 -17.24
C ALA A 415 2.92 11.01 -15.82
N ALA A 416 3.20 9.71 -15.62
CA ALA A 416 3.56 9.14 -14.32
C ALA A 416 4.88 9.70 -13.75
N ILE A 417 5.84 10.05 -14.62
CA ILE A 417 7.11 10.67 -14.24
C ILE A 417 6.92 12.15 -13.85
N ARG A 418 6.00 12.85 -14.52
CA ARG A 418 5.73 14.30 -14.33
C ARG A 418 4.78 14.60 -13.16
N ARG A 419 4.24 13.59 -12.46
CA ARG A 419 3.37 13.79 -11.29
C ARG A 419 4.10 14.59 -10.19
N PRO A 420 3.39 15.26 -9.27
CA PRO A 420 4.00 16.00 -8.15
C PRO A 420 4.99 15.14 -7.34
N VAL A 421 4.61 13.89 -7.06
CA VAL A 421 5.53 12.87 -6.54
C VAL A 421 5.77 11.85 -7.65
N GLY A 422 6.55 12.24 -8.66
CA GLY A 422 6.73 11.48 -9.89
C GLY A 422 7.64 10.27 -9.76
N ALA A 423 7.43 9.29 -10.65
CA ALA A 423 8.24 8.08 -10.73
C ALA A 423 9.70 8.38 -11.12
N ARG A 424 10.66 7.70 -10.46
CA ARG A 424 12.12 7.84 -10.73
C ARG A 424 12.81 6.50 -10.95
N SER A 425 12.07 5.38 -10.87
CA SER A 425 12.58 4.03 -11.14
C SER A 425 11.59 3.24 -12.00
N VAL A 426 12.03 2.13 -12.57
CA VAL A 426 11.17 1.28 -13.41
C VAL A 426 9.96 0.75 -12.63
N ASP A 427 10.14 0.33 -11.39
CA ASP A 427 9.03 -0.15 -10.56
C ASP A 427 8.11 0.97 -10.06
N ALA A 428 8.63 2.20 -9.91
CA ALA A 428 7.80 3.38 -9.65
C ALA A 428 6.85 3.67 -10.83
N VAL A 429 7.33 3.59 -12.07
CA VAL A 429 6.51 3.66 -13.29
C VAL A 429 5.52 2.50 -13.33
N LYS A 430 5.98 1.27 -13.07
CA LYS A 430 5.15 0.06 -13.05
C LYS A 430 3.95 0.22 -12.12
N ARG A 431 4.15 0.71 -10.89
CA ARG A 431 3.07 0.89 -9.92
C ARG A 431 2.06 1.99 -10.27
N ARG A 432 2.49 3.00 -11.05
CA ARG A 432 1.60 4.11 -11.48
C ARG A 432 0.86 3.85 -12.79
N THR A 433 1.42 2.99 -13.67
CA THR A 433 0.89 2.77 -15.03
C THR A 433 0.55 1.31 -15.34
N ARG A 434 1.01 0.37 -14.52
CA ARG A 434 0.99 -1.08 -14.76
C ARG A 434 1.97 -1.57 -15.84
N ALA A 435 2.80 -0.69 -16.45
CA ALA A 435 3.84 -1.11 -17.39
C ALA A 435 4.79 -2.14 -16.73
N GLY A 436 4.80 -3.37 -17.27
CA GLY A 436 5.59 -4.48 -16.70
C GLY A 436 4.84 -5.39 -15.72
N MET A 437 3.57 -5.13 -15.39
CA MET A 437 2.78 -5.98 -14.48
C MET A 437 2.15 -7.21 -15.15
N GLY A 438 2.00 -7.23 -16.48
CA GLY A 438 1.41 -8.35 -17.17
C GLY A 438 2.36 -9.55 -17.29
N ARG A 439 1.91 -10.61 -17.99
CA ARG A 439 2.58 -11.94 -18.06
C ARG A 439 4.04 -11.93 -18.50
N ARG A 440 4.54 -10.86 -19.13
CA ARG A 440 5.96 -10.75 -19.54
C ARG A 440 6.85 -10.10 -18.48
N GLN A 441 6.28 -9.57 -17.38
CA GLN A 441 6.98 -9.01 -16.22
C GLN A 441 8.16 -8.08 -16.59
N GLY A 442 7.93 -7.18 -17.54
CA GLY A 442 8.93 -6.19 -17.98
C GLY A 442 9.87 -6.67 -19.10
N GLY A 443 9.89 -7.95 -19.45
CA GLY A 443 10.88 -8.55 -20.38
C GLY A 443 11.02 -7.87 -21.74
N PHE A 444 10.03 -7.09 -22.19
CA PHE A 444 10.09 -6.30 -23.44
C PHE A 444 10.03 -4.81 -23.21
N CYS A 445 9.27 -4.34 -22.21
CA CYS A 445 9.04 -2.91 -22.02
C CYS A 445 10.07 -2.23 -21.12
N LEU A 446 10.78 -2.99 -20.27
CA LEU A 446 11.71 -2.43 -19.29
C LEU A 446 12.78 -1.51 -19.90
N PRO A 447 13.51 -1.86 -20.98
CA PRO A 447 14.51 -0.98 -21.57
C PRO A 447 13.90 0.35 -22.02
N ARG A 448 12.75 0.28 -22.71
CA ARG A 448 12.09 1.51 -23.19
C ARG A 448 11.55 2.37 -22.07
N VAL A 449 11.04 1.75 -20.97
CA VAL A 449 10.64 2.49 -19.76
C VAL A 449 11.83 3.20 -19.15
N ALA A 450 13.00 2.54 -19.07
CA ALA A 450 14.22 3.16 -18.55
C ALA A 450 14.70 4.33 -19.41
N GLU A 451 14.66 4.21 -20.75
CA GLU A 451 14.96 5.31 -21.67
C GLU A 451 14.04 6.51 -21.43
N ILE A 452 12.72 6.28 -21.30
CA ILE A 452 11.76 7.36 -21.06
C ILE A 452 12.02 8.04 -19.71
N ILE A 453 12.40 7.28 -18.66
CA ILE A 453 12.79 7.86 -17.37
C ILE A 453 14.02 8.74 -17.55
N ALA A 454 15.07 8.26 -18.23
CA ALA A 454 16.28 9.03 -18.49
C ALA A 454 15.97 10.33 -19.26
N ASP A 455 15.17 10.25 -20.32
CA ASP A 455 14.76 11.40 -21.13
C ASP A 455 13.99 12.46 -20.30
N GLU A 456 13.04 12.04 -19.47
CA GLU A 456 12.19 12.95 -18.71
C GLU A 456 12.88 13.56 -17.48
N THR A 457 13.83 12.84 -16.91
CA THR A 457 14.49 13.27 -15.67
C THR A 457 15.85 13.89 -15.91
N GLY A 458 16.47 13.68 -17.08
CA GLY A 458 17.85 14.03 -17.38
C GLY A 458 18.87 13.16 -16.63
N MET A 459 18.45 12.08 -15.98
CA MET A 459 19.35 11.13 -15.31
C MET A 459 20.14 10.34 -16.36
N PRO A 460 21.43 10.09 -16.14
CA PRO A 460 22.18 9.16 -16.96
C PRO A 460 21.50 7.78 -16.99
N PHE A 461 21.48 7.13 -18.16
CA PHE A 461 20.81 5.85 -18.31
C PHE A 461 21.36 4.77 -17.37
N GLU A 462 22.64 4.82 -17.06
CA GLU A 462 23.35 3.92 -16.15
C GLU A 462 22.90 4.08 -14.68
N GLU A 463 22.36 5.25 -14.33
CA GLU A 463 21.85 5.53 -12.99
C GLU A 463 20.38 5.12 -12.80
N ILE A 464 19.72 4.70 -13.88
CA ILE A 464 18.34 4.23 -13.77
C ILE A 464 18.29 2.90 -13.01
N THR A 465 17.48 2.88 -11.95
CA THR A 465 17.34 1.70 -11.09
C THR A 465 16.03 0.95 -11.38
N LYS A 466 16.03 -0.33 -11.01
CA LYS A 466 14.81 -1.14 -11.01
C LYS A 466 13.81 -0.65 -9.96
N ASN A 467 14.27 -0.41 -8.72
CA ASN A 467 13.43 -0.02 -7.57
C ASN A 467 14.17 0.88 -6.57
N GLY A 468 15.07 1.76 -7.02
CA GLY A 468 15.88 2.59 -6.15
C GLY A 468 17.09 1.86 -5.54
N GLY A 469 17.78 2.52 -4.62
CA GLY A 469 18.99 1.99 -3.98
C GLY A 469 20.03 1.53 -4.99
N ASN A 470 20.59 0.36 -4.75
CA ASN A 470 21.62 -0.26 -5.60
C ASN A 470 21.05 -1.19 -6.68
N SER A 471 19.74 -1.09 -7.02
CA SER A 471 19.11 -1.95 -8.01
C SER A 471 19.32 -1.45 -9.46
N PHE A 472 20.55 -1.08 -9.82
CA PHE A 472 20.92 -0.60 -11.15
C PHE A 472 20.59 -1.64 -12.22
N LEU A 473 20.11 -1.16 -13.39
CA LEU A 473 19.82 -2.02 -14.55
C LEU A 473 21.08 -2.40 -15.32
N LEU A 474 22.09 -1.55 -15.28
CA LEU A 474 23.37 -1.73 -15.93
C LEU A 474 24.49 -1.73 -14.90
N SER A 475 25.51 -2.55 -15.13
CA SER A 475 26.73 -2.59 -14.34
C SER A 475 27.81 -1.60 -14.81
N GLY A 476 27.57 -0.93 -15.94
CA GLY A 476 28.48 0.04 -16.56
C GLY A 476 28.34 0.06 -18.10
N THR A 477 29.17 0.84 -18.77
CA THR A 477 29.25 0.90 -20.22
C THR A 477 30.37 -0.01 -20.75
N VAL A 478 30.28 -0.46 -22.01
CA VAL A 478 31.33 -1.26 -22.64
C VAL A 478 32.67 -0.52 -22.61
N SER A 479 32.66 0.81 -22.79
CA SER A 479 33.88 1.62 -22.74
C SER A 479 34.50 1.73 -21.33
N SER A 480 33.72 1.64 -20.26
CA SER A 480 34.25 1.57 -18.90
C SER A 480 34.96 0.25 -18.63
N PHE A 481 34.35 -0.88 -19.06
CA PHE A 481 34.97 -2.21 -18.94
C PHE A 481 36.24 -2.36 -19.76
N LEU A 482 36.30 -1.78 -20.98
CA LEU A 482 37.52 -1.83 -21.81
C LEU A 482 38.70 -1.05 -21.23
N LYS A 483 38.45 -0.04 -20.40
CA LYS A 483 39.48 0.72 -19.69
C LYS A 483 40.06 -0.03 -18.47
N GLU A 484 39.31 -0.97 -17.92
CA GLU A 484 39.73 -1.79 -16.78
C GLU A 484 40.47 -3.07 -17.18
N VAL A 485 40.45 -3.45 -18.48
CA VAL A 485 41.25 -4.54 -18.99
C VAL A 485 42.69 -4.06 -19.14
N PRO A 486 43.67 -4.58 -18.37
CA PRO A 486 45.09 -4.24 -18.58
C PRO A 486 45.48 -4.56 -20.01
N GLU A 487 46.12 -3.61 -20.72
CA GLU A 487 46.78 -3.95 -21.98
C GLU A 487 47.83 -5.05 -21.64
N HIS A 488 47.53 -6.26 -22.02
CA HIS A 488 48.50 -7.34 -21.98
C HIS A 488 49.58 -7.01 -23.01
N GLU A 489 50.76 -6.58 -22.55
CA GLU A 489 52.00 -6.60 -23.33
C GLU A 489 52.38 -8.01 -23.77
#